data_255434de2cd246ebe3e7ce9095142e94
#
_entry.id   255434de2cd246ebe3e7ce9095142e94
#
_cell.length_a   1.000
_cell.length_b   1.000
_cell.length_c   1.000
_cell.angle_alpha   90.00
_cell.angle_beta   90.00
_cell.angle_gamma   90.00
#
_symmetry.space_group_name_H-M   'P 1'
#
loop_
_entity.id
_entity.type
_entity.pdbx_description
1 polymer ?
#
loop_
_entity_poly.entity_id
_entity_poly.type
_entity_poly.pdbx_seq_one_letter_code
_entity_poly.pdbx_strand_id
1 'polypeptide(L)'
;MTTVIMRTSEGDIKINLFDDKAPNTVANFLGLATGEKQWLDPMSGQPSNDPFYNGLTFHRIIKDFMIQGGCPLGTGTGGPGYEFDDEIDPSLKFDHPYLLAMANAGLRRGMDGKIHGTNGSQFFITTVPTPWLDGHHTIFGEVADDDSKAVVDKLEAVNTDRMDRPTEPVGIVSVEVLK
;
A
#
# COMPACT_ATOMS: atom_id res chain seq x y z
N MET A 1 0.95 -18.22 4.11
CA MET A 1 1.37 -16.80 4.19
C MET A 1 2.37 -16.53 3.09
N THR A 2 2.13 -15.52 2.26
CA THR A 2 3.03 -15.14 1.17
C THR A 2 3.98 -14.06 1.66
N THR A 3 5.24 -14.14 1.24
CA THR A 3 6.25 -13.14 1.58
C THR A 3 6.71 -12.45 0.30
N VAL A 4 6.86 -11.13 0.35
CA VAL A 4 7.38 -10.32 -0.75
C VAL A 4 8.59 -9.51 -0.29
N ILE A 5 9.43 -9.13 -1.25
CA ILE A 5 10.46 -8.11 -1.04
C ILE A 5 10.09 -6.90 -1.87
N MET A 6 9.81 -5.79 -1.21
CA MET A 6 9.63 -4.49 -1.85
C MET A 6 10.99 -3.82 -1.89
N ARG A 7 11.57 -3.74 -3.09
CA ARG A 7 12.85 -3.06 -3.29
C ARG A 7 12.59 -1.59 -3.45
N THR A 8 13.22 -0.78 -2.62
CA THR A 8 13.04 0.67 -2.64
C THR A 8 14.36 1.38 -2.88
N SER A 9 14.27 2.67 -3.15
CA SER A 9 15.46 3.53 -3.33
C SER A 9 16.32 3.63 -2.05
N GLU A 10 15.78 3.25 -0.89
CA GLU A 10 16.48 3.31 0.40
C GLU A 10 16.82 1.92 0.95
N GLY A 11 16.51 0.86 0.24
CA GLY A 11 16.77 -0.52 0.64
C GLY A 11 15.57 -1.42 0.45
N ASP A 12 15.70 -2.67 0.88
CA ASP A 12 14.68 -3.70 0.71
C ASP A 12 13.80 -3.83 1.95
N ILE A 13 12.49 -3.97 1.72
CA ILE A 13 11.52 -4.21 2.79
C ILE A 13 10.89 -5.58 2.54
N LYS A 14 11.20 -6.53 3.42
CA LYS A 14 10.58 -7.85 3.39
C LYS A 14 9.27 -7.79 4.17
N ILE A 15 8.18 -8.27 3.55
CA ILE A 15 6.84 -8.16 4.09
C ILE A 15 6.16 -9.52 4.05
N ASN A 16 5.57 -9.92 5.17
CA ASN A 16 4.70 -11.10 5.25
C ASN A 16 3.26 -10.65 5.01
N LEU A 17 2.59 -11.24 4.04
CA LEU A 17 1.21 -10.92 3.68
C LEU A 17 0.25 -11.90 4.38
N PHE A 18 -0.89 -11.38 4.81
CA PHE A 18 -1.89 -12.15 5.56
C PHE A 18 -2.94 -12.75 4.62
N ASP A 19 -2.54 -13.78 3.87
CA ASP A 19 -3.40 -14.43 2.85
C ASP A 19 -4.72 -14.96 3.43
N ASP A 20 -4.70 -15.43 4.69
CA ASP A 20 -5.86 -16.01 5.35
C ASP A 20 -6.81 -14.95 5.92
N LYS A 21 -6.30 -13.79 6.29
CA LYS A 21 -7.09 -12.71 6.92
C LYS A 21 -7.64 -11.73 5.91
N ALA A 22 -6.95 -11.50 4.80
CA ALA A 22 -7.34 -10.56 3.76
C ALA A 22 -7.06 -11.15 2.37
N PRO A 23 -7.71 -12.27 2.01
CA PRO A 23 -7.39 -13.00 0.79
C PRO A 23 -7.56 -12.20 -0.49
N ASN A 24 -8.60 -11.41 -0.60
CA ASN A 24 -8.86 -10.61 -1.81
C ASN A 24 -7.87 -9.44 -1.93
N THR A 25 -7.55 -8.80 -0.82
CA THR A 25 -6.59 -7.70 -0.78
C THR A 25 -5.18 -8.19 -1.12
N VAL A 26 -4.76 -9.32 -0.56
CA VAL A 26 -3.47 -9.94 -0.87
C VAL A 26 -3.42 -10.35 -2.35
N ALA A 27 -4.48 -10.99 -2.87
CA ALA A 27 -4.53 -11.39 -4.27
C ALA A 27 -4.45 -10.17 -5.21
N ASN A 28 -5.12 -9.08 -4.86
CA ASN A 28 -5.06 -7.83 -5.62
C ASN A 28 -3.63 -7.26 -5.63
N PHE A 29 -3.02 -7.17 -4.46
CA PHE A 29 -1.65 -6.65 -4.34
C PHE A 29 -0.66 -7.48 -5.15
N LEU A 30 -0.70 -8.80 -5.02
CA LEU A 30 0.17 -9.72 -5.74
C LEU A 30 -0.07 -9.66 -7.25
N GLY A 31 -1.34 -9.63 -7.66
CA GLY A 31 -1.70 -9.54 -9.08
C GLY A 31 -1.19 -8.27 -9.73
N LEU A 32 -1.30 -7.14 -9.05
CA LEU A 32 -0.76 -5.87 -9.53
C LEU A 32 0.78 -5.89 -9.53
N ALA A 33 1.39 -6.38 -8.46
CA ALA A 33 2.85 -6.39 -8.32
C ALA A 33 3.54 -7.22 -9.39
N THR A 34 2.94 -8.36 -9.79
CA THR A 34 3.50 -9.28 -10.78
C THR A 34 3.09 -8.96 -12.22
N GLY A 35 2.04 -8.16 -12.40
CA GLY A 35 1.44 -7.93 -13.72
C GLY A 35 0.45 -9.01 -14.15
N GLU A 36 0.17 -10.00 -13.30
CA GLU A 36 -0.83 -11.04 -13.60
C GLU A 36 -2.24 -10.48 -13.66
N LYS A 37 -2.49 -9.39 -12.92
CA LYS A 37 -3.77 -8.70 -12.95
C LYS A 37 -3.67 -7.47 -13.84
N GLN A 38 -4.57 -7.39 -14.82
CA GLN A 38 -4.65 -6.22 -15.69
C GLN A 38 -5.19 -5.02 -14.93
N TRP A 39 -4.63 -3.85 -15.20
CA TRP A 39 -5.06 -2.58 -14.63
C TRP A 39 -5.17 -1.53 -15.74
N LEU A 40 -5.87 -0.45 -15.46
CA LEU A 40 -6.05 0.65 -16.40
C LEU A 40 -5.06 1.75 -16.05
N ASP A 41 -4.16 2.07 -17.00
CA ASP A 41 -3.17 3.11 -16.80
C ASP A 41 -3.85 4.49 -16.90
N PRO A 42 -3.90 5.28 -15.82
CA PRO A 42 -4.57 6.57 -15.84
C PRO A 42 -3.85 7.62 -16.70
N MET A 43 -2.58 7.41 -17.03
CA MET A 43 -1.82 8.34 -17.87
C MET A 43 -2.08 8.12 -19.35
N SER A 44 -2.23 6.88 -19.78
CA SER A 44 -2.47 6.55 -21.19
C SER A 44 -3.93 6.24 -21.50
N GLY A 45 -4.74 5.90 -20.48
CA GLY A 45 -6.11 5.43 -20.66
C GLY A 45 -6.20 4.03 -21.22
N GLN A 46 -5.08 3.28 -21.29
CA GLN A 46 -5.02 1.95 -21.87
C GLN A 46 -4.82 0.87 -20.80
N PRO A 47 -5.36 -0.35 -21.04
CA PRO A 47 -5.08 -1.49 -20.18
C PRO A 47 -3.59 -1.84 -20.19
N SER A 48 -3.06 -2.27 -19.04
CA SER A 48 -1.67 -2.67 -18.87
C SER A 48 -1.58 -3.93 -18.03
N ASN A 49 -0.59 -4.75 -18.31
CA ASN A 49 -0.18 -5.89 -17.49
C ASN A 49 1.28 -5.75 -17.01
N ASP A 50 1.81 -4.53 -17.07
CA ASP A 50 3.13 -4.27 -16.49
C ASP A 50 3.05 -4.38 -14.96
N PRO A 51 4.15 -4.76 -14.29
CA PRO A 51 4.20 -4.74 -12.82
C PRO A 51 3.85 -3.34 -12.30
N PHE A 52 2.72 -3.25 -11.62
CA PHE A 52 2.08 -1.97 -11.30
C PHE A 52 2.94 -1.06 -10.42
N TYR A 53 3.59 -1.64 -9.40
CA TYR A 53 4.30 -0.84 -8.39
C TYR A 53 5.69 -0.41 -8.81
N ASN A 54 6.23 -0.94 -9.91
CA ASN A 54 7.57 -0.59 -10.36
C ASN A 54 7.64 0.90 -10.73
N GLY A 55 8.58 1.62 -10.13
CA GLY A 55 8.79 3.04 -10.40
C GLY A 55 7.84 4.00 -9.67
N LEU A 56 6.92 3.50 -8.86
CA LEU A 56 6.03 4.37 -8.10
C LEU A 56 6.72 4.92 -6.85
N THR A 57 6.27 6.08 -6.38
CA THR A 57 6.89 6.77 -5.25
C THR A 57 6.07 6.63 -3.98
N PHE A 58 6.74 6.84 -2.84
CA PHE A 58 6.08 7.12 -1.58
C PHE A 58 5.73 8.62 -1.58
N HIS A 59 4.54 8.94 -2.04
CA HIS A 59 4.12 10.32 -2.29
C HIS A 59 3.66 11.07 -1.04
N ARG A 60 3.47 10.35 0.07
CA ARG A 60 3.02 10.94 1.33
C ARG A 60 3.70 10.24 2.49
N ILE A 61 4.49 10.99 3.24
CA ILE A 61 5.22 10.49 4.41
C ILE A 61 4.98 11.43 5.57
N ILE A 62 4.43 10.90 6.66
CA ILE A 62 4.17 11.67 7.87
C ILE A 62 4.91 11.02 9.02
N LYS A 63 5.85 11.74 9.63
CA LYS A 63 6.61 11.28 10.80
C LYS A 63 5.67 10.92 11.93
N ASP A 64 6.02 9.86 12.66
CA ASP A 64 5.25 9.34 13.79
C ASP A 64 3.83 8.96 13.37
N PHE A 65 3.67 8.52 12.11
CA PHE A 65 2.41 8.03 11.58
C PHE A 65 2.62 6.90 10.56
N MET A 66 2.98 7.23 9.30
CA MET A 66 3.06 6.22 8.25
C MET A 66 3.81 6.72 7.01
N ILE A 67 4.18 5.77 6.14
CA ILE A 67 4.64 6.04 4.77
C ILE A 67 3.59 5.47 3.80
N GLN A 68 3.20 6.24 2.80
CA GLN A 68 2.15 5.88 1.84
C GLN A 68 2.65 5.93 0.41
N GLY A 69 2.32 4.91 -0.38
CA GLY A 69 2.68 4.82 -1.78
C GLY A 69 1.66 4.06 -2.60
N GLY A 70 2.02 3.73 -3.84
CA GLY A 70 1.18 2.92 -4.72
C GLY A 70 0.20 3.72 -5.57
N CYS A 71 0.37 5.04 -5.68
CA CYS A 71 -0.43 5.86 -6.59
C CYS A 71 0.27 5.94 -7.96
N PRO A 72 -0.37 5.49 -9.06
CA PRO A 72 0.27 5.51 -10.37
C PRO A 72 0.55 6.91 -10.91
N LEU A 73 -0.13 7.93 -10.39
CA LEU A 73 0.12 9.33 -10.74
C LEU A 73 1.09 10.02 -9.78
N GLY A 74 1.44 9.39 -8.66
CA GLY A 74 2.30 9.99 -7.65
C GLY A 74 1.67 11.17 -6.90
N THR A 75 0.36 11.37 -7.03
CA THR A 75 -0.36 12.52 -6.46
C THR A 75 -1.27 12.17 -5.29
N GLY A 76 -1.56 10.87 -5.11
CA GLY A 76 -2.54 10.39 -4.14
C GLY A 76 -3.95 10.25 -4.71
N THR A 77 -4.17 10.69 -5.96
CA THR A 77 -5.50 10.67 -6.58
C THR A 77 -5.71 9.55 -7.58
N GLY A 78 -4.66 8.80 -7.92
CA GLY A 78 -4.73 7.74 -8.92
C GLY A 78 -4.89 6.35 -8.32
N GLY A 79 -5.33 5.42 -9.15
CA GLY A 79 -5.49 4.02 -8.80
C GLY A 79 -5.44 3.12 -10.02
N PRO A 80 -5.78 1.83 -9.85
CA PRO A 80 -5.64 0.84 -10.94
C PRO A 80 -6.83 0.80 -11.90
N GLY A 81 -7.80 1.70 -11.74
CA GLY A 81 -8.99 1.77 -12.59
C GLY A 81 -10.20 1.02 -12.04
N TYR A 82 -10.11 0.52 -10.81
CA TYR A 82 -11.21 -0.15 -10.10
C TYR A 82 -11.05 0.05 -8.60
N GLU A 83 -12.12 -0.24 -7.86
CA GLU A 83 -12.13 -0.21 -6.40
C GLU A 83 -12.74 -1.51 -5.87
N PHE A 84 -12.38 -1.88 -4.63
CA PHE A 84 -12.93 -3.08 -3.98
C PHE A 84 -13.13 -2.84 -2.49
N ASP A 85 -13.90 -3.75 -1.87
CA ASP A 85 -14.35 -3.58 -0.49
C ASP A 85 -13.28 -3.92 0.54
N ASP A 86 -13.45 -3.39 1.75
CA ASP A 86 -12.60 -3.69 2.89
C ASP A 86 -12.74 -5.16 3.31
N GLU A 87 -11.65 -5.71 3.83
CA GLU A 87 -11.61 -7.01 4.48
C GLU A 87 -11.14 -6.83 5.92
N ILE A 88 -12.04 -6.44 6.79
CA ILE A 88 -11.71 -6.14 8.19
C ILE A 88 -11.80 -7.43 9.02
N ASP A 89 -10.67 -7.88 9.56
CA ASP A 89 -10.62 -9.00 10.49
C ASP A 89 -10.52 -8.43 11.92
N PRO A 90 -11.45 -8.79 12.82
CA PRO A 90 -11.44 -8.24 14.17
C PRO A 90 -10.21 -8.60 15.01
N SER A 91 -9.45 -9.64 14.59
CA SER A 91 -8.20 -10.00 15.26
C SER A 91 -7.02 -9.11 14.89
N LEU A 92 -7.15 -8.34 13.79
CA LEU A 92 -6.10 -7.44 13.32
C LEU A 92 -6.41 -6.00 13.72
N LYS A 93 -5.51 -5.41 14.48
CA LYS A 93 -5.66 -4.04 14.99
C LYS A 93 -4.36 -3.27 14.77
N PHE A 94 -4.48 -1.94 14.66
CA PHE A 94 -3.34 -1.03 14.55
C PHE A 94 -2.74 -0.76 15.92
N ASP A 95 -2.38 -1.81 16.66
CA ASP A 95 -1.87 -1.74 18.03
C ASP A 95 -0.34 -1.76 18.13
N HIS A 96 0.34 -1.89 16.99
CA HIS A 96 1.80 -1.85 16.92
C HIS A 96 2.25 -1.29 15.56
N PRO A 97 3.52 -0.87 15.41
CA PRO A 97 4.01 -0.32 14.16
C PRO A 97 4.32 -1.40 13.11
N TYR A 98 4.65 -0.96 11.91
CA TYR A 98 5.13 -1.78 10.78
C TYR A 98 4.06 -2.68 10.18
N LEU A 99 2.80 -2.26 10.27
CA LEU A 99 1.68 -2.94 9.60
C LEU A 99 1.48 -2.36 8.20
N LEU A 100 1.20 -3.24 7.25
CA LEU A 100 0.86 -2.88 5.88
C LEU A 100 -0.65 -2.89 5.73
N ALA A 101 -1.23 -1.78 5.29
CA ALA A 101 -2.67 -1.63 5.15
C ALA A 101 -3.02 -0.86 3.89
N MET A 102 -4.29 -0.97 3.46
CA MET A 102 -4.78 -0.26 2.29
C MET A 102 -5.20 1.16 2.63
N ALA A 103 -4.67 2.13 1.87
CA ALA A 103 -5.22 3.46 1.86
C ALA A 103 -6.55 3.44 1.11
N ASN A 104 -7.51 4.27 1.53
CA ASN A 104 -8.81 4.38 0.89
C ASN A 104 -9.40 5.77 1.09
N ALA A 105 -10.51 6.06 0.39
CA ALA A 105 -11.25 7.31 0.50
C ALA A 105 -12.52 7.17 1.37
N GLY A 106 -12.59 6.13 2.20
CA GLY A 106 -13.75 5.80 3.01
C GLY A 106 -14.79 5.00 2.22
N LEU A 107 -15.96 4.84 2.80
CA LEU A 107 -17.05 4.14 2.15
C LEU A 107 -17.81 5.10 1.22
N ARG A 108 -18.28 4.56 0.11
CA ARG A 108 -18.99 5.36 -0.91
C ARG A 108 -20.21 4.57 -1.42
N ARG A 109 -21.31 5.29 -1.68
CA ARG A 109 -22.49 4.69 -2.30
C ARG A 109 -22.23 4.53 -3.81
N GLY A 110 -22.36 3.30 -4.30
CA GLY A 110 -22.23 2.98 -5.71
C GLY A 110 -23.49 3.25 -6.51
N MET A 111 -23.40 3.07 -7.83
CA MET A 111 -24.53 3.23 -8.75
C MET A 111 -25.62 2.18 -8.51
N ASP A 112 -25.28 1.05 -7.89
CA ASP A 112 -26.22 0.00 -7.51
C ASP A 112 -27.01 0.35 -6.22
N GLY A 113 -26.76 1.52 -5.62
CA GLY A 113 -27.41 1.97 -4.40
C GLY A 113 -26.81 1.40 -3.12
N LYS A 114 -25.77 0.55 -3.23
CA LYS A 114 -25.10 -0.09 -2.09
C LYS A 114 -23.87 0.69 -1.67
N ILE A 115 -23.47 0.52 -0.40
CA ILE A 115 -22.24 1.10 0.13
C ILE A 115 -21.07 0.18 -0.21
N HIS A 116 -20.01 0.74 -0.76
CA HIS A 116 -18.80 0.02 -1.16
C HIS A 116 -17.54 0.64 -0.57
N GLY A 117 -16.49 -0.17 -0.43
CA GLY A 117 -15.15 0.28 -0.13
C GLY A 117 -14.50 0.98 -1.33
N THR A 118 -13.40 1.65 -1.06
CA THR A 118 -12.67 2.43 -2.08
C THR A 118 -11.19 2.03 -2.16
N ASN A 119 -10.90 0.76 -1.87
CA ASN A 119 -9.55 0.23 -1.98
C ASN A 119 -9.17 0.05 -3.45
N GLY A 120 -7.93 0.35 -3.79
CA GLY A 120 -7.42 0.19 -5.15
C GLY A 120 -5.99 -0.33 -5.14
N SER A 121 -5.02 0.57 -5.24
CA SER A 121 -3.60 0.20 -5.26
C SER A 121 -2.77 0.88 -4.17
N GLN A 122 -3.23 1.99 -3.62
CA GLN A 122 -2.47 2.72 -2.62
C GLN A 122 -2.47 1.99 -1.28
N PHE A 123 -1.31 1.98 -0.65
CA PHE A 123 -1.09 1.32 0.63
C PHE A 123 -0.26 2.22 1.54
N PHE A 124 -0.24 1.88 2.81
CA PHE A 124 0.67 2.55 3.75
C PHE A 124 1.27 1.53 4.72
N ILE A 125 2.43 1.89 5.26
CA ILE A 125 3.09 1.13 6.32
C ILE A 125 3.16 2.04 7.54
N THR A 126 2.61 1.60 8.66
CA THR A 126 2.61 2.39 9.90
C THR A 126 3.98 2.38 10.56
N THR A 127 4.31 3.45 11.25
CA THR A 127 5.57 3.59 11.99
C THR A 127 5.36 3.70 13.49
N VAL A 128 4.10 3.82 13.91
CA VAL A 128 3.66 3.86 15.31
C VAL A 128 2.32 3.13 15.43
N PRO A 129 1.86 2.77 16.63
CA PRO A 129 0.48 2.33 16.80
C PRO A 129 -0.51 3.42 16.38
N THR A 130 -1.53 3.04 15.61
CA THR A 130 -2.53 3.98 15.07
C THR A 130 -3.95 3.47 15.32
N PRO A 131 -4.37 3.33 16.60
CA PRO A 131 -5.62 2.66 16.94
C PRO A 131 -6.88 3.35 16.37
N TRP A 132 -6.81 4.63 16.02
CA TRP A 132 -7.93 5.34 15.40
C TRP A 132 -8.23 4.82 13.98
N LEU A 133 -7.35 4.01 13.38
CA LEU A 133 -7.55 3.42 12.06
C LEU A 133 -8.25 2.06 12.12
N ASP A 134 -8.41 1.49 13.30
CA ASP A 134 -9.07 0.17 13.48
C ASP A 134 -10.45 0.17 12.84
N GLY A 135 -10.73 -0.85 12.04
CA GLY A 135 -12.03 -1.02 11.38
C GLY A 135 -12.23 -0.17 10.13
N HIS A 136 -11.30 0.72 9.79
CA HIS A 136 -11.42 1.64 8.65
C HIS A 136 -10.50 1.30 7.48
N HIS A 137 -9.47 0.50 7.72
CA HIS A 137 -8.49 0.11 6.71
C HIS A 137 -8.19 -1.38 6.83
N THR A 138 -8.09 -2.04 5.68
CA THR A 138 -7.73 -3.46 5.63
C THR A 138 -6.25 -3.62 5.95
N ILE A 139 -5.95 -4.32 7.04
CA ILE A 139 -4.57 -4.73 7.37
C ILE A 139 -4.30 -6.03 6.62
N PHE A 140 -3.29 -6.05 5.74
CA PHE A 140 -3.03 -7.23 4.93
C PHE A 140 -1.59 -7.74 4.97
N GLY A 141 -0.75 -7.17 5.83
CA GLY A 141 0.62 -7.64 5.99
C GLY A 141 1.35 -6.94 7.11
N GLU A 142 2.60 -7.37 7.32
CA GLU A 142 3.51 -6.77 8.29
C GLU A 142 4.95 -6.87 7.81
N VAL A 143 5.78 -5.95 8.22
CA VAL A 143 7.22 -5.97 7.94
C VAL A 143 7.85 -7.13 8.70
N ALA A 144 8.65 -7.94 8.00
CA ALA A 144 9.02 -9.28 8.46
C ALA A 144 10.21 -9.31 9.43
N ASP A 145 11.16 -8.37 9.30
CA ASP A 145 12.42 -8.43 10.07
C ASP A 145 12.93 -7.03 10.42
N ASP A 146 13.94 -7.00 11.29
CA ASP A 146 14.49 -5.74 11.80
C ASP A 146 15.23 -4.93 10.74
N ASP A 147 15.90 -5.58 9.79
CA ASP A 147 16.58 -4.89 8.69
C ASP A 147 15.57 -4.15 7.82
N SER A 148 14.43 -4.77 7.55
CA SER A 148 13.34 -4.17 6.77
C SER A 148 12.68 -3.03 7.55
N LYS A 149 12.51 -3.18 8.85
CA LYS A 149 11.99 -2.09 9.72
C LYS A 149 12.90 -0.87 9.68
N ALA A 150 14.22 -1.09 9.66
CA ALA A 150 15.19 -0.02 9.54
C ALA A 150 15.05 0.76 8.23
N VAL A 151 14.71 0.07 7.14
CA VAL A 151 14.44 0.73 5.84
C VAL A 151 13.17 1.58 5.91
N VAL A 152 12.11 1.07 6.55
CA VAL A 152 10.89 1.85 6.78
C VAL A 152 11.19 3.11 7.58
N ASP A 153 11.97 2.99 8.64
CA ASP A 153 12.37 4.14 9.46
C ASP A 153 13.19 5.16 8.68
N LYS A 154 14.04 4.69 7.78
CA LYS A 154 14.84 5.54 6.91
C LYS A 154 13.96 6.31 5.90
N LEU A 155 12.96 5.64 5.33
CA LEU A 155 11.98 6.29 4.46
C LEU A 155 11.17 7.34 5.22
N GLU A 156 10.74 7.01 6.45
CA GLU A 156 10.00 7.95 7.29
C GLU A 156 10.80 9.22 7.59
N ALA A 157 12.12 9.10 7.70
CA ALA A 157 12.99 10.19 8.11
C ALA A 157 13.34 11.18 7.00
N VAL A 158 12.93 10.94 5.75
CA VAL A 158 13.25 11.84 4.64
C VAL A 158 12.56 13.20 4.82
N ASN A 159 13.17 14.23 4.23
CA ASN A 159 12.59 15.57 4.27
C ASN A 159 11.32 15.64 3.43
N THR A 160 10.28 16.27 3.97
CA THR A 160 9.00 16.46 3.29
C THR A 160 8.64 17.94 3.23
N ASP A 161 7.76 18.29 2.29
CA ASP A 161 7.22 19.64 2.16
C ASP A 161 5.93 19.82 3.00
N ARG A 162 5.23 20.93 2.83
CA ARG A 162 3.98 21.23 3.57
C ARG A 162 2.85 20.25 3.28
N MET A 163 2.91 19.53 2.17
CA MET A 163 1.91 18.56 1.75
C MET A 163 2.29 17.13 2.12
N ASP A 164 3.30 16.97 2.98
CA ASP A 164 3.84 15.68 3.40
C ASP A 164 4.44 14.86 2.26
N ARG A 165 4.85 15.55 1.19
CA ARG A 165 5.50 14.93 0.03
C ARG A 165 7.01 15.00 0.20
N PRO A 166 7.75 13.90 -0.02
CA PRO A 166 9.21 13.95 0.00
C PRO A 166 9.76 15.01 -0.94
N THR A 167 10.72 15.82 -0.45
CA THR A 167 11.34 16.88 -1.26
C THR A 167 12.22 16.30 -2.36
N GLU A 168 12.80 15.11 -2.10
CA GLU A 168 13.48 14.30 -3.11
C GLU A 168 12.72 12.98 -3.24
N PRO A 169 12.41 12.53 -4.47
CA PRO A 169 11.60 11.30 -4.63
C PRO A 169 12.26 10.09 -3.99
N VAL A 170 11.49 9.34 -3.21
CA VAL A 170 11.83 8.00 -2.75
C VAL A 170 10.75 7.05 -3.26
N GLY A 171 11.15 5.89 -3.72
CA GLY A 171 10.19 5.07 -4.44
C GLY A 171 10.48 3.59 -4.42
N ILE A 172 9.58 2.88 -5.10
CA ILE A 172 9.59 1.44 -5.26
C ILE A 172 10.29 1.12 -6.57
N VAL A 173 11.34 0.31 -6.51
CA VAL A 173 12.01 -0.20 -7.71
C VAL A 173 11.23 -1.39 -8.26
N SER A 174 10.90 -2.34 -7.39
CA SER A 174 10.15 -3.54 -7.76
C SER A 174 9.56 -4.21 -6.52
N VAL A 175 8.60 -5.11 -6.75
CA VAL A 175 8.07 -5.99 -5.70
C VAL A 175 8.27 -7.42 -6.18
N GLU A 176 9.04 -8.20 -5.44
CA GLU A 176 9.36 -9.58 -5.77
C GLU A 176 8.60 -10.51 -4.82
N VAL A 177 7.92 -11.52 -5.39
CA VAL A 177 7.22 -12.54 -4.61
C VAL A 177 8.19 -13.68 -4.32
N LEU A 178 8.39 -13.99 -3.05
CA LEU A 178 9.23 -15.12 -2.64
C LEU A 178 8.42 -16.42 -2.67
N LYS A 179 9.03 -17.45 -3.23
CA LYS A 179 8.43 -18.79 -3.30
C LYS A 179 9.04 -19.73 -2.31
#